data_82cd7ece3cadbbf165d2f460d6da8d73
#
_entry.id   82cd7ece3cadbbf165d2f460d6da8d73
#
_cell.length_a   1.000
_cell.length_b   1.000
_cell.length_c   1.000
_cell.angle_alpha   90.00
_cell.angle_beta   90.00
_cell.angle_gamma   90.00
#
_symmetry.space_group_name_H-M   'P 1'
#
loop_
_entity.id
_entity.type
_entity.pdbx_description
1 polymer ?
#
loop_
_entity_poly.entity_id
_entity_poly.type
_entity_poly.pdbx_seq_one_letter_code
_entity_poly.pdbx_strand_id
1 'polypeptide(L)'
;VYVQDIVPSQHDDKVIYAAFNNHKNGDFKPYLFKSDDGGRSWKNIANDLPERGSIYSVAEDHINSNLLFVGTEFGLWFTLDGGEHWKELGSGLPTIAVRDIAIQERENDLVVATFGRSFYVLDNYSPLRELEYVLNQENAFFTTKPGLLFRRANIGGVDYKGAQYYTAKNPKVGVTFEWNTSLSAVKVKDKRPEADENLPHYPSLDQLREEDWEEKAYFLFEVTDSSGTPVARFTKGDSKGIQRHTWDGRMSSTSTSSTKGEPITEAYGTSFVMPGTYYISMQRSTNGSLETLVDKHEFKVNHLYNYEGIDMAFNRSVDALSGRMNKVMAEFDELNEELGNLRAGLRNTPGASTEDLGTARSIDVQLKQVGVLLKGDATRSKREYESAPSAQNAVGLLAWGA
;
A
#
# COMPACT_ATOMS: atom_id res chain seq x y z
N VAL A 1 -36.75 18.72 -24.41
CA VAL A 1 -35.93 17.67 -23.79
C VAL A 1 -34.96 17.13 -24.86
N TYR A 2 -33.72 17.01 -24.51
CA TYR A 2 -32.68 16.48 -25.40
C TYR A 2 -32.17 15.14 -24.85
N VAL A 3 -32.04 14.17 -25.69
CA VAL A 3 -31.36 12.92 -25.35
C VAL A 3 -29.85 13.21 -25.24
N GLN A 4 -29.27 12.93 -24.11
CA GLN A 4 -27.83 13.10 -23.86
C GLN A 4 -27.05 11.82 -24.09
N ASP A 5 -27.57 10.72 -23.55
CA ASP A 5 -26.92 9.43 -23.60
C ASP A 5 -27.94 8.31 -23.64
N ILE A 6 -27.64 7.25 -24.38
CA ILE A 6 -28.44 6.01 -24.41
C ILE A 6 -27.44 4.86 -24.35
N VAL A 7 -27.48 4.08 -23.29
CA VAL A 7 -26.55 2.99 -23.02
C VAL A 7 -27.33 1.68 -22.87
N PRO A 8 -27.13 0.71 -23.78
CA PRO A 8 -27.62 -0.65 -23.56
C PRO A 8 -26.82 -1.31 -22.43
N SER A 9 -27.49 -2.10 -21.60
CA SER A 9 -26.83 -2.89 -20.56
C SER A 9 -25.89 -3.92 -21.19
N GLN A 10 -24.78 -4.18 -20.53
CA GLN A 10 -23.87 -5.27 -20.89
C GLN A 10 -24.33 -6.62 -20.32
N HIS A 11 -25.32 -6.62 -19.41
CA HIS A 11 -25.80 -7.81 -18.69
C HIS A 11 -27.11 -8.37 -19.23
N ASP A 12 -27.98 -7.53 -19.82
CA ASP A 12 -29.29 -7.94 -20.34
C ASP A 12 -29.66 -7.10 -21.56
N ASP A 13 -29.89 -7.73 -22.70
CA ASP A 13 -30.28 -7.11 -23.98
C ASP A 13 -31.58 -6.30 -23.92
N LYS A 14 -32.39 -6.49 -22.91
CA LYS A 14 -33.67 -5.75 -22.69
C LYS A 14 -33.48 -4.50 -21.86
N VAL A 15 -32.38 -4.40 -21.13
CA VAL A 15 -32.11 -3.26 -20.24
C VAL A 15 -31.43 -2.14 -21.01
N ILE A 16 -32.01 -0.95 -20.89
CA ILE A 16 -31.48 0.26 -21.56
C ILE A 16 -31.55 1.40 -20.54
N TYR A 17 -30.49 2.17 -20.45
CA TYR A 17 -30.43 3.42 -19.68
C TYR A 17 -30.51 4.61 -20.63
N ALA A 18 -31.24 5.66 -20.24
CA ALA A 18 -31.36 6.87 -21.04
C ALA A 18 -31.25 8.11 -20.16
N ALA A 19 -30.31 8.97 -20.48
CA ALA A 19 -30.12 10.27 -19.82
C ALA A 19 -30.66 11.39 -20.71
N PHE A 20 -31.38 12.32 -20.10
CA PHE A 20 -31.97 13.46 -20.80
C PHE A 20 -31.58 14.78 -20.15
N ASN A 21 -31.61 15.82 -20.93
CA ASN A 21 -31.32 17.18 -20.55
C ASN A 21 -32.37 18.15 -21.08
N ASN A 22 -32.80 19.07 -20.22
CA ASN A 22 -33.82 20.06 -20.57
C ASN A 22 -33.43 21.51 -20.22
N HIS A 23 -32.12 21.74 -19.99
CA HIS A 23 -31.62 23.05 -19.54
C HIS A 23 -31.97 24.21 -20.46
N LYS A 24 -32.10 23.98 -21.77
CA LYS A 24 -32.52 25.03 -22.74
C LYS A 24 -33.93 25.55 -22.51
N ASN A 25 -34.77 24.82 -21.77
CA ASN A 25 -36.10 25.23 -21.37
C ASN A 25 -36.13 25.72 -19.90
N GLY A 26 -34.96 25.97 -19.29
CA GLY A 26 -34.85 26.43 -17.90
C GLY A 26 -35.09 25.34 -16.86
N ASP A 27 -35.09 24.08 -17.27
CA ASP A 27 -35.32 22.93 -16.42
C ASP A 27 -34.00 22.18 -16.24
N PHE A 28 -33.46 22.21 -15.02
CA PHE A 28 -32.12 21.68 -14.67
C PHE A 28 -32.19 20.39 -13.84
N LYS A 29 -33.36 19.76 -13.77
CA LYS A 29 -33.52 18.51 -13.03
C LYS A 29 -32.72 17.37 -13.66
N PRO A 30 -32.22 16.41 -12.86
CA PRO A 30 -31.68 15.19 -13.38
C PRO A 30 -32.75 14.31 -13.99
N TYR A 31 -32.54 13.83 -15.19
CA TYR A 31 -33.43 12.92 -15.89
C TYR A 31 -32.66 11.67 -16.29
N LEU A 32 -32.89 10.59 -15.56
CA LEU A 32 -32.30 9.27 -15.83
C LEU A 32 -33.37 8.20 -15.79
N PHE A 33 -33.50 7.46 -16.86
CA PHE A 33 -34.51 6.42 -17.00
C PHE A 33 -33.85 5.08 -17.30
N LYS A 34 -34.48 4.02 -16.78
CA LYS A 34 -34.17 2.64 -17.08
C LYS A 34 -35.37 1.97 -17.70
N SER A 35 -35.14 1.22 -18.74
CA SER A 35 -36.11 0.28 -19.32
C SER A 35 -35.63 -1.14 -19.08
N ASP A 36 -36.52 -2.04 -18.69
CA ASP A 36 -36.24 -3.47 -18.52
C ASP A 36 -36.96 -4.33 -19.63
N ASP A 37 -37.51 -3.70 -20.65
CA ASP A 37 -38.33 -4.35 -21.67
C ASP A 37 -38.01 -3.92 -23.12
N GLY A 38 -36.78 -3.47 -23.38
CA GLY A 38 -36.31 -3.05 -24.69
C GLY A 38 -36.85 -1.69 -25.12
N GLY A 39 -37.05 -0.78 -24.17
CA GLY A 39 -37.50 0.60 -24.44
C GLY A 39 -39.01 0.78 -24.55
N ARG A 40 -39.81 -0.23 -24.21
CA ARG A 40 -41.29 -0.12 -24.27
C ARG A 40 -41.85 0.64 -23.08
N SER A 41 -41.29 0.44 -21.90
CA SER A 41 -41.60 1.20 -20.68
C SER A 41 -40.36 1.72 -20.01
N TRP A 42 -40.48 2.79 -19.23
CA TRP A 42 -39.37 3.49 -18.62
C TRP A 42 -39.68 3.84 -17.17
N LYS A 43 -38.76 3.53 -16.28
CA LYS A 43 -38.75 3.90 -14.85
C LYS A 43 -37.73 5.01 -14.64
N ASN A 44 -38.11 6.09 -13.95
CA ASN A 44 -37.15 7.08 -13.50
C ASN A 44 -36.30 6.49 -12.35
N ILE A 45 -34.98 6.55 -12.47
CA ILE A 45 -34.02 6.08 -11.48
C ILE A 45 -33.08 7.20 -10.98
N ALA A 46 -33.44 8.48 -11.23
CA ALA A 46 -32.70 9.63 -10.72
C ALA A 46 -32.88 9.87 -9.21
N ASN A 47 -33.89 9.29 -8.61
CA ASN A 47 -34.30 9.28 -7.20
C ASN A 47 -33.70 10.42 -6.34
N ASP A 48 -32.68 10.15 -5.55
CA ASP A 48 -32.02 11.06 -4.60
C ASP A 48 -30.80 11.81 -5.17
N LEU A 49 -30.63 11.80 -6.51
CA LEU A 49 -29.73 12.75 -7.14
C LEU A 49 -30.12 14.20 -6.81
N PRO A 50 -29.16 15.16 -6.76
CA PRO A 50 -29.46 16.54 -6.48
C PRO A 50 -30.57 17.12 -7.40
N GLU A 51 -31.49 17.92 -6.86
CA GLU A 51 -32.60 18.52 -7.62
C GLU A 51 -32.14 19.35 -8.83
N ARG A 52 -30.90 19.81 -8.83
CA ARG A 52 -30.28 20.55 -9.95
C ARG A 52 -28.98 19.85 -10.36
N GLY A 53 -28.86 19.58 -11.62
CA GLY A 53 -27.70 18.98 -12.23
C GLY A 53 -28.11 18.07 -13.37
N SER A 54 -28.13 18.59 -14.60
CA SER A 54 -28.43 17.80 -15.80
C SER A 54 -27.44 16.63 -15.88
N ILE A 55 -27.94 15.46 -16.27
CA ILE A 55 -27.12 14.27 -16.49
C ILE A 55 -26.59 14.28 -17.92
N TYR A 56 -25.32 13.97 -18.08
CA TYR A 56 -24.64 13.98 -19.37
C TYR A 56 -24.20 12.61 -19.83
N SER A 57 -23.87 11.71 -18.92
CA SER A 57 -23.40 10.37 -19.28
C SER A 57 -23.79 9.38 -18.19
N VAL A 58 -23.98 8.12 -18.59
CA VAL A 58 -24.21 6.98 -17.70
C VAL A 58 -23.31 5.83 -18.12
N ALA A 59 -22.74 5.10 -17.14
CA ALA A 59 -21.96 3.90 -17.39
C ALA A 59 -22.37 2.81 -16.41
N GLU A 60 -22.52 1.59 -16.92
CA GLU A 60 -22.80 0.38 -16.14
C GLU A 60 -21.50 -0.39 -15.92
N ASP A 61 -21.29 -0.88 -14.70
CA ASP A 61 -20.14 -1.76 -14.42
C ASP A 61 -20.28 -3.09 -15.16
N HIS A 62 -19.20 -3.53 -15.79
CA HIS A 62 -19.17 -4.74 -16.61
C HIS A 62 -19.26 -6.06 -15.82
N ILE A 63 -19.22 -6.02 -14.47
CA ILE A 63 -19.34 -7.20 -13.59
C ILE A 63 -20.60 -7.17 -12.74
N ASN A 64 -20.98 -5.98 -12.22
CA ASN A 64 -22.13 -5.81 -11.33
C ASN A 64 -23.13 -4.85 -11.95
N SER A 65 -24.26 -5.37 -12.46
CA SER A 65 -25.32 -4.58 -13.08
C SER A 65 -26.00 -3.55 -12.16
N ASN A 66 -25.82 -3.68 -10.84
CA ASN A 66 -26.33 -2.72 -9.87
C ASN A 66 -25.38 -1.53 -9.63
N LEU A 67 -24.11 -1.65 -10.04
CA LEU A 67 -23.14 -0.57 -9.95
C LEU A 67 -23.19 0.28 -11.22
N LEU A 68 -23.76 1.48 -11.09
CA LEU A 68 -23.85 2.46 -12.17
C LEU A 68 -23.10 3.72 -11.77
N PHE A 69 -22.60 4.44 -12.78
CA PHE A 69 -21.99 5.75 -12.64
C PHE A 69 -22.74 6.75 -13.49
N VAL A 70 -22.96 7.97 -12.98
CA VAL A 70 -23.56 9.05 -13.74
C VAL A 70 -22.74 10.33 -13.62
N GLY A 71 -22.48 10.94 -14.78
CA GLY A 71 -21.88 12.25 -14.91
C GLY A 71 -22.95 13.33 -14.92
N THR A 72 -22.88 14.25 -13.96
CA THR A 72 -23.79 15.38 -13.84
C THR A 72 -23.08 16.71 -14.12
N GLU A 73 -23.86 17.80 -14.12
CA GLU A 73 -23.32 19.16 -14.24
C GLU A 73 -22.38 19.55 -13.10
N PHE A 74 -22.48 18.89 -11.93
CA PHE A 74 -21.75 19.27 -10.72
C PHE A 74 -20.90 18.14 -10.11
N GLY A 75 -20.68 17.05 -10.84
CA GLY A 75 -19.84 15.96 -10.34
C GLY A 75 -20.20 14.59 -10.87
N LEU A 76 -19.58 13.61 -10.26
CA LEU A 76 -19.72 12.18 -10.55
C LEU A 76 -20.48 11.51 -9.40
N TRP A 77 -21.46 10.70 -9.74
CA TRP A 77 -22.28 9.94 -8.77
C TRP A 77 -22.25 8.46 -9.11
N PHE A 78 -22.42 7.62 -8.12
CA PHE A 78 -22.54 6.17 -8.31
C PHE A 78 -23.66 5.61 -7.45
N THR A 79 -24.17 4.47 -7.86
CA THR A 79 -25.15 3.66 -7.11
C THR A 79 -24.67 2.23 -6.98
N LEU A 80 -25.08 1.54 -5.92
CA LEU A 80 -24.77 0.13 -5.68
C LEU A 80 -26.01 -0.76 -5.77
N ASP A 81 -27.18 -0.16 -6.00
CA ASP A 81 -28.50 -0.79 -5.96
C ASP A 81 -29.31 -0.54 -7.24
N GLY A 82 -28.64 -0.27 -8.35
CA GLY A 82 -29.31 -0.09 -9.66
C GLY A 82 -30.07 1.22 -9.82
N GLY A 83 -29.73 2.24 -9.01
CA GLY A 83 -30.33 3.59 -9.09
C GLY A 83 -31.40 3.88 -8.06
N GLU A 84 -31.52 3.05 -7.01
CA GLU A 84 -32.42 3.38 -5.90
C GLU A 84 -31.83 4.49 -5.02
N HIS A 85 -30.53 4.42 -4.74
CA HIS A 85 -29.77 5.43 -3.96
C HIS A 85 -28.48 5.81 -4.66
N TRP A 86 -28.17 7.12 -4.67
CA TRP A 86 -26.98 7.67 -5.30
C TRP A 86 -26.02 8.29 -4.27
N LYS A 87 -24.73 8.10 -4.47
CA LYS A 87 -23.67 8.66 -3.64
C LYS A 87 -22.69 9.44 -4.51
N GLU A 88 -22.24 10.59 -4.04
CA GLU A 88 -21.24 11.39 -4.74
C GLU A 88 -19.86 10.71 -4.67
N LEU A 89 -19.20 10.62 -5.82
CA LEU A 89 -17.80 10.18 -5.91
C LEU A 89 -16.92 11.43 -6.10
N GLY A 90 -16.78 12.20 -5.01
CA GLY A 90 -16.20 13.55 -5.07
C GLY A 90 -14.73 13.66 -4.68
N SER A 91 -14.12 12.62 -4.05
CA SER A 91 -12.75 12.73 -3.58
C SER A 91 -11.75 12.85 -4.73
N GLY A 92 -11.04 14.00 -4.79
CA GLY A 92 -10.06 14.28 -5.85
C GLY A 92 -10.64 14.84 -7.15
N LEU A 93 -11.96 14.83 -7.32
CA LEU A 93 -12.64 15.46 -8.45
C LEU A 93 -13.21 16.83 -8.00
N PRO A 94 -12.89 17.94 -8.69
CA PRO A 94 -13.52 19.22 -8.37
C PRO A 94 -15.00 19.23 -8.75
N THR A 95 -15.80 20.12 -8.16
CA THR A 95 -17.17 20.37 -8.60
C THR A 95 -17.15 20.90 -10.02
N ILE A 96 -17.41 20.04 -11.00
CA ILE A 96 -17.34 20.32 -12.44
C ILE A 96 -18.26 19.39 -13.21
N ALA A 97 -18.72 19.86 -14.38
CA ALA A 97 -19.54 19.01 -15.22
C ALA A 97 -18.73 17.81 -15.77
N VAL A 98 -19.24 16.61 -15.48
CA VAL A 98 -18.75 15.35 -16.03
C VAL A 98 -19.53 15.06 -17.30
N ARG A 99 -18.84 15.09 -18.44
CA ARG A 99 -19.45 15.05 -19.77
C ARG A 99 -19.48 13.67 -20.36
N ASP A 100 -18.54 12.82 -19.96
CA ASP A 100 -18.45 11.46 -20.46
C ASP A 100 -17.74 10.56 -19.45
N ILE A 101 -18.11 9.28 -19.44
CA ILE A 101 -17.58 8.26 -18.54
C ILE A 101 -17.26 7.02 -19.38
N ALA A 102 -16.03 6.53 -19.26
CA ALA A 102 -15.63 5.29 -19.89
C ALA A 102 -14.99 4.35 -18.85
N ILE A 103 -15.33 3.08 -18.94
CA ILE A 103 -14.77 2.01 -18.10
C ILE A 103 -13.72 1.26 -18.91
N GLN A 104 -12.50 1.21 -18.38
CA GLN A 104 -11.47 0.32 -18.88
C GLN A 104 -11.58 -1.00 -18.13
N GLU A 105 -12.22 -1.99 -18.74
CA GLU A 105 -12.67 -3.24 -18.11
C GLU A 105 -11.53 -4.10 -17.58
N ARG A 106 -10.42 -4.24 -18.32
CA ARG A 106 -9.28 -5.08 -17.96
C ARG A 106 -8.66 -4.67 -16.62
N GLU A 107 -8.51 -3.35 -16.40
CA GLU A 107 -7.87 -2.81 -15.20
C GLU A 107 -8.87 -2.33 -14.17
N ASN A 108 -10.16 -2.29 -14.51
CA ASN A 108 -11.25 -1.69 -13.72
C ASN A 108 -10.98 -0.20 -13.42
N ASP A 109 -10.51 0.54 -14.42
CA ASP A 109 -10.28 1.96 -14.28
C ASP A 109 -11.51 2.75 -14.77
N LEU A 110 -11.87 3.79 -14.04
CA LEU A 110 -12.95 4.70 -14.41
C LEU A 110 -12.34 5.99 -14.96
N VAL A 111 -12.57 6.24 -16.24
CA VAL A 111 -12.09 7.44 -16.94
C VAL A 111 -13.23 8.44 -17.03
N VAL A 112 -13.01 9.64 -16.53
CA VAL A 112 -14.02 10.70 -16.40
C VAL A 112 -13.58 11.91 -17.21
N ALA A 113 -14.34 12.26 -18.25
CA ALA A 113 -14.10 13.45 -19.07
C ALA A 113 -14.91 14.63 -18.50
N THR A 114 -14.20 15.73 -18.21
CA THR A 114 -14.80 16.91 -17.59
C THR A 114 -14.88 18.09 -18.55
N PHE A 115 -15.79 19.02 -18.27
CA PHE A 115 -15.87 20.24 -19.04
C PHE A 115 -14.79 21.24 -18.65
N GLY A 116 -13.77 21.34 -19.50
CA GLY A 116 -12.72 22.35 -19.35
C GLY A 116 -11.56 22.01 -18.40
N ARG A 117 -11.58 20.84 -17.74
CA ARG A 117 -10.48 20.39 -16.86
C ARG A 117 -9.90 19.02 -17.21
N SER A 118 -9.95 18.67 -18.50
CA SER A 118 -9.37 17.44 -19.04
C SER A 118 -9.99 16.16 -18.45
N PHE A 119 -9.23 15.10 -18.34
CA PHE A 119 -9.65 13.78 -17.90
C PHE A 119 -9.15 13.50 -16.49
N TYR A 120 -9.97 12.78 -15.72
CA TYR A 120 -9.60 12.17 -14.45
C TYR A 120 -9.69 10.66 -14.60
N VAL A 121 -8.79 9.95 -13.95
CA VAL A 121 -8.78 8.49 -13.94
C VAL A 121 -8.78 8.02 -12.50
N LEU A 122 -9.75 7.21 -12.14
CA LEU A 122 -9.76 6.46 -10.89
C LEU A 122 -9.24 5.06 -11.19
N ASP A 123 -7.98 4.82 -10.80
CA ASP A 123 -7.35 3.52 -10.93
C ASP A 123 -8.06 2.50 -10.04
N ASN A 124 -8.52 1.41 -10.61
CA ASN A 124 -9.17 0.30 -9.93
C ASN A 124 -10.36 0.69 -9.04
N TYR A 125 -11.53 0.89 -9.64
CA TYR A 125 -12.77 1.15 -8.89
C TYR A 125 -13.44 -0.14 -8.36
N SER A 126 -12.90 -1.33 -8.63
CA SER A 126 -13.52 -2.61 -8.24
C SER A 126 -13.89 -2.73 -6.75
N PRO A 127 -13.20 -2.07 -5.79
CA PRO A 127 -13.63 -2.07 -4.39
C PRO A 127 -15.06 -1.56 -4.17
N LEU A 128 -15.60 -0.73 -5.07
CA LEU A 128 -16.97 -0.26 -4.96
C LEU A 128 -18.00 -1.40 -5.06
N ARG A 129 -17.68 -2.50 -5.75
CA ARG A 129 -18.54 -3.69 -5.88
C ARG A 129 -18.83 -4.37 -4.55
N GLU A 130 -17.90 -4.26 -3.59
CA GLU A 130 -17.92 -4.91 -2.29
C GLU A 130 -18.08 -3.91 -1.13
N LEU A 131 -18.28 -2.63 -1.46
CA LEU A 131 -18.21 -1.53 -0.49
C LEU A 131 -19.16 -1.75 0.68
N GLU A 132 -20.42 -2.10 0.42
CA GLU A 132 -21.42 -2.31 1.48
C GLU A 132 -21.07 -3.53 2.35
N TYR A 133 -20.62 -4.63 1.73
CA TYR A 133 -20.20 -5.81 2.47
C TYR A 133 -19.03 -5.49 3.40
N VAL A 134 -17.99 -4.84 2.88
CA VAL A 134 -16.78 -4.52 3.65
C VAL A 134 -17.05 -3.49 4.75
N LEU A 135 -17.88 -2.48 4.50
CA LEU A 135 -18.24 -1.48 5.51
C LEU A 135 -19.08 -2.04 6.65
N ASN A 136 -19.82 -3.13 6.41
CA ASN A 136 -20.59 -3.83 7.44
C ASN A 136 -19.73 -4.79 8.28
N GLN A 137 -18.47 -5.04 7.90
CA GLN A 137 -17.53 -5.78 8.71
C GLN A 137 -16.74 -4.83 9.61
N GLU A 138 -16.39 -5.31 10.80
CA GLU A 138 -15.55 -4.53 11.71
C GLU A 138 -14.14 -4.29 11.13
N ASN A 139 -13.58 -5.35 10.54
CA ASN A 139 -12.27 -5.34 9.87
C ASN A 139 -12.33 -6.28 8.66
N ALA A 140 -12.07 -5.77 7.48
CA ALA A 140 -12.03 -6.60 6.27
C ALA A 140 -11.15 -5.99 5.19
N PHE A 141 -10.54 -6.85 4.37
CA PHE A 141 -9.93 -6.45 3.11
C PHE A 141 -10.98 -6.44 2.00
N PHE A 142 -10.79 -5.53 1.06
CA PHE A 142 -11.40 -5.65 -0.26
C PHE A 142 -10.68 -6.73 -1.07
N THR A 143 -11.36 -7.31 -2.06
CA THR A 143 -10.72 -8.23 -3.00
C THR A 143 -9.51 -7.57 -3.64
N THR A 144 -8.35 -8.14 -3.42
CA THR A 144 -7.09 -7.60 -3.90
C THR A 144 -6.87 -7.95 -5.36
N LYS A 145 -6.73 -6.93 -6.20
CA LYS A 145 -6.33 -7.11 -7.61
C LYS A 145 -4.97 -7.83 -7.67
N PRO A 146 -4.76 -8.80 -8.57
CA PRO A 146 -3.46 -9.43 -8.74
C PRO A 146 -2.36 -8.38 -8.94
N GLY A 147 -1.36 -8.43 -8.07
CA GLY A 147 -0.22 -7.53 -8.18
C GLY A 147 0.61 -7.83 -9.41
N LEU A 148 1.07 -6.79 -10.10
CA LEU A 148 1.91 -6.93 -11.25
C LEU A 148 3.31 -6.41 -10.95
N LEU A 149 4.30 -7.30 -11.00
CA LEU A 149 5.69 -6.96 -10.82
C LEU A 149 6.36 -6.79 -12.19
N PHE A 150 7.08 -5.68 -12.34
CA PHE A 150 7.85 -5.39 -13.54
C PHE A 150 9.04 -4.49 -13.22
N ARG A 151 10.05 -4.55 -14.06
CA ARG A 151 11.22 -3.67 -13.98
C ARG A 151 10.95 -2.43 -14.83
N ARG A 152 11.01 -1.27 -14.23
CA ARG A 152 10.90 -0.02 -15.00
C ARG A 152 12.16 0.16 -15.83
N ALA A 153 11.98 0.30 -17.15
CA ALA A 153 13.08 0.74 -18.00
C ALA A 153 13.36 2.23 -17.72
N ASN A 154 14.61 2.56 -17.45
CA ASN A 154 15.03 3.94 -17.35
C ASN A 154 15.32 4.44 -18.79
N ILE A 155 14.27 4.86 -19.48
CA ILE A 155 14.41 5.49 -20.79
C ILE A 155 14.85 6.93 -20.51
N GLY A 156 16.13 7.23 -20.73
CA GLY A 156 16.68 8.56 -20.51
C GLY A 156 15.98 9.63 -21.37
N GLY A 157 15.71 10.77 -20.77
CA GLY A 157 15.08 11.90 -21.42
C GLY A 157 13.58 12.04 -21.11
N VAL A 158 13.08 13.26 -21.23
CA VAL A 158 11.66 13.59 -21.17
C VAL A 158 11.26 14.05 -22.56
N ASP A 159 10.29 13.39 -23.18
CA ASP A 159 9.77 13.81 -24.47
C ASP A 159 9.23 15.25 -24.38
N TYR A 160 9.42 16.01 -25.45
CA TYR A 160 8.88 17.33 -25.56
C TYR A 160 7.35 17.30 -25.55
N LYS A 161 6.75 17.94 -24.53
CA LYS A 161 5.29 17.93 -24.28
C LYS A 161 4.62 19.25 -24.68
N GLY A 162 5.26 20.07 -25.48
CA GLY A 162 4.77 21.41 -25.82
C GLY A 162 4.71 22.33 -24.61
N ALA A 163 3.63 23.08 -24.44
CA ALA A 163 3.40 23.98 -23.31
C ALA A 163 2.83 23.29 -22.06
N GLN A 164 2.57 21.98 -22.11
CA GLN A 164 2.01 21.22 -20.98
C GLN A 164 3.12 20.60 -20.15
N TYR A 165 3.16 20.95 -18.87
CA TYR A 165 4.12 20.39 -17.91
C TYR A 165 3.55 19.25 -17.06
N TYR A 166 2.24 19.04 -17.08
CA TYR A 166 1.61 17.99 -16.29
C TYR A 166 1.99 16.60 -16.80
N THR A 167 2.43 15.75 -15.88
CA THR A 167 2.71 14.34 -16.12
C THR A 167 2.08 13.55 -14.99
N ALA A 168 1.15 12.68 -15.33
CA ALA A 168 0.61 11.72 -14.35
C ALA A 168 1.73 10.77 -13.89
N LYS A 169 1.75 10.47 -12.59
CA LYS A 169 2.67 9.46 -12.06
C LYS A 169 2.22 8.08 -12.53
N ASN A 170 3.19 7.24 -12.88
CA ASN A 170 2.90 5.83 -13.13
C ASN A 170 2.33 5.16 -11.88
N PRO A 171 1.45 4.15 -12.05
CA PRO A 171 1.03 3.30 -10.95
C PRO A 171 2.23 2.72 -10.21
N LYS A 172 2.08 2.51 -8.91
CA LYS A 172 3.12 1.85 -8.12
C LYS A 172 3.24 0.40 -8.57
N VAL A 173 4.48 -0.09 -8.69
CA VAL A 173 4.74 -1.51 -8.91
C VAL A 173 4.39 -2.27 -7.66
N GLY A 174 3.74 -3.44 -7.80
CA GLY A 174 3.45 -4.30 -6.66
C GLY A 174 1.98 -4.64 -6.48
N VAL A 175 1.62 -4.92 -5.24
CA VAL A 175 0.28 -5.32 -4.83
C VAL A 175 -0.33 -4.20 -3.99
N THR A 176 -1.48 -3.71 -4.39
CA THR A 176 -2.21 -2.70 -3.62
C THR A 176 -3.28 -3.39 -2.78
N PHE A 177 -3.16 -3.28 -1.48
CA PHE A 177 -4.16 -3.72 -0.51
C PHE A 177 -5.05 -2.56 -0.12
N GLU A 178 -6.35 -2.83 -0.06
CA GLU A 178 -7.36 -1.92 0.45
C GLU A 178 -8.12 -2.64 1.55
N TRP A 179 -8.33 -1.98 2.67
CA TRP A 179 -9.04 -2.55 3.81
C TRP A 179 -9.87 -1.50 4.52
N ASN A 180 -10.89 -1.96 5.22
CA ASN A 180 -11.66 -1.14 6.14
C ASN A 180 -11.44 -1.60 7.57
N THR A 181 -11.40 -0.66 8.51
CA THR A 181 -11.43 -0.94 9.93
C THR A 181 -12.35 0.06 10.64
N SER A 182 -13.20 -0.44 11.52
CA SER A 182 -14.01 0.38 12.42
C SER A 182 -13.22 0.81 13.67
N LEU A 183 -12.06 0.20 13.91
CA LEU A 183 -11.26 0.41 15.09
C LEU A 183 -10.50 1.73 15.01
N SER A 184 -10.48 2.42 16.15
CA SER A 184 -9.66 3.60 16.39
C SER A 184 -9.07 3.48 17.79
N ALA A 185 -7.76 3.71 17.92
CA ALA A 185 -7.16 3.76 19.25
C ALA A 185 -7.69 4.97 19.99
N VAL A 186 -8.39 4.71 21.09
CA VAL A 186 -8.72 5.74 22.07
C VAL A 186 -7.50 5.90 22.97
N LYS A 187 -6.81 7.02 22.88
CA LYS A 187 -5.65 7.31 23.71
C LYS A 187 -6.05 7.30 25.19
N VAL A 188 -5.12 6.91 26.06
CA VAL A 188 -5.33 6.95 27.52
C VAL A 188 -5.77 8.34 27.95
N LYS A 189 -5.18 9.38 27.38
CA LYS A 189 -5.56 10.77 27.61
C LYS A 189 -7.03 11.07 27.26
N ASP A 190 -7.56 10.50 26.20
CA ASP A 190 -8.93 10.76 25.71
C ASP A 190 -9.99 10.00 26.55
N LYS A 191 -9.56 9.07 27.42
CA LYS A 191 -10.41 8.35 28.36
C LYS A 191 -10.63 9.12 29.68
N ARG A 192 -10.00 10.28 29.82
CA ARG A 192 -10.23 11.12 31.01
C ARG A 192 -11.69 11.56 31.05
N PRO A 193 -12.29 11.64 32.26
CA PRO A 193 -13.60 12.29 32.41
C PRO A 193 -13.50 13.74 31.91
N GLU A 194 -14.52 14.20 31.19
CA GLU A 194 -14.62 15.62 30.84
C GLU A 194 -14.53 16.45 32.14
N ALA A 195 -13.70 17.50 32.09
CA ALA A 195 -13.58 18.39 33.22
C ALA A 195 -14.92 19.11 33.44
N ASP A 196 -15.52 18.98 34.62
CA ASP A 196 -16.61 19.83 35.04
C ASP A 196 -16.05 21.27 35.16
N GLU A 197 -16.72 22.24 34.52
CA GLU A 197 -16.30 23.65 34.52
C GLU A 197 -16.07 24.20 35.95
N ASN A 198 -16.71 23.58 36.96
CA ASN A 198 -16.63 23.98 38.37
C ASN A 198 -15.63 23.17 39.20
N LEU A 199 -15.11 22.07 38.68
CA LEU A 199 -14.15 21.20 39.36
C LEU A 199 -13.04 20.75 38.41
N PRO A 200 -11.93 21.50 38.30
CA PRO A 200 -10.83 21.09 37.48
C PRO A 200 -10.29 19.73 37.94
N HIS A 201 -10.47 18.71 37.14
CA HIS A 201 -9.91 17.40 37.41
C HIS A 201 -8.43 17.40 36.97
N TYR A 202 -7.55 17.42 37.93
CA TYR A 202 -6.13 17.24 37.71
C TYR A 202 -5.79 15.76 37.79
N PRO A 203 -5.29 15.14 36.71
CA PRO A 203 -4.88 13.73 36.72
C PRO A 203 -3.74 13.54 37.74
N SER A 204 -3.70 12.38 38.35
CA SER A 204 -2.59 12.00 39.24
C SER A 204 -1.29 11.87 38.42
N LEU A 205 -0.14 11.94 39.09
CA LEU A 205 1.16 11.74 38.44
C LEU A 205 1.28 10.35 37.81
N ASP A 206 0.62 9.35 38.39
CA ASP A 206 0.65 7.99 37.84
C ASP A 206 -0.18 7.90 36.56
N GLN A 207 -1.34 8.54 36.47
CA GLN A 207 -2.12 8.67 35.24
C GLN A 207 -1.35 9.42 34.15
N LEU A 208 -0.64 10.49 34.47
CA LEU A 208 0.21 11.22 33.52
C LEU A 208 1.36 10.34 33.01
N ARG A 209 1.95 9.52 33.88
CA ARG A 209 2.99 8.57 33.48
C ARG A 209 2.45 7.49 32.53
N GLU A 210 1.25 6.96 32.80
CA GLU A 210 0.59 6.01 31.90
C GLU A 210 0.35 6.61 30.52
N GLU A 211 -0.03 7.88 30.43
CA GLU A 211 -0.19 8.61 29.18
C GLU A 211 1.14 8.84 28.45
N ASP A 212 2.19 9.20 29.20
CA ASP A 212 3.53 9.44 28.65
C ASP A 212 4.19 8.14 28.16
N TRP A 213 3.83 7.00 28.75
CA TRP A 213 4.36 5.69 28.39
C TRP A 213 3.49 4.95 27.36
N GLU A 214 2.35 5.52 26.96
CA GLU A 214 1.47 4.93 25.99
C GLU A 214 2.18 4.78 24.65
N GLU A 215 2.28 3.55 24.13
CA GLU A 215 2.73 3.30 22.77
C GLU A 215 1.64 3.63 21.76
N LYS A 216 2.02 4.25 20.66
CA LYS A 216 1.08 4.48 19.54
C LYS A 216 0.63 3.15 18.99
N ALA A 217 -0.67 2.93 18.95
CA ALA A 217 -1.24 1.78 18.29
C ALA A 217 -0.90 1.80 16.77
N TYR A 218 -0.66 0.62 16.21
CA TYR A 218 -0.38 0.45 14.78
C TYR A 218 -0.94 -0.88 14.28
N PHE A 219 -1.20 -0.94 12.99
CA PHE A 219 -1.47 -2.18 12.29
C PHE A 219 -0.17 -2.82 11.83
N LEU A 220 -0.07 -4.12 12.07
CA LEU A 220 1.00 -4.98 11.58
C LEU A 220 0.44 -5.90 10.51
N PHE A 221 1.04 -5.87 9.33
CA PHE A 221 0.71 -6.75 8.22
C PHE A 221 1.84 -7.75 8.02
N GLU A 222 1.47 -9.00 7.84
CA GLU A 222 2.41 -10.07 7.50
C GLU A 222 1.94 -10.76 6.22
N VAL A 223 2.83 -10.84 5.26
CA VAL A 223 2.62 -11.56 3.99
C VAL A 223 3.31 -12.90 4.08
N THR A 224 2.58 -13.96 3.77
CA THR A 224 3.08 -15.33 3.73
C THR A 224 2.89 -15.95 2.35
N ASP A 225 3.76 -16.88 1.99
CA ASP A 225 3.59 -17.70 0.79
C ASP A 225 2.55 -18.82 1.01
N SER A 226 2.33 -19.63 -0.02
CA SER A 226 1.38 -20.76 0.03
C SER A 226 1.75 -21.84 1.05
N SER A 227 3.01 -21.90 1.51
CA SER A 227 3.47 -22.81 2.55
C SER A 227 3.30 -22.25 3.97
N GLY A 228 2.90 -20.96 4.09
CA GLY A 228 2.81 -20.24 5.35
C GLY A 228 4.14 -19.63 5.80
N THR A 229 5.16 -19.61 4.93
CA THR A 229 6.43 -18.98 5.24
C THR A 229 6.30 -17.45 5.10
N PRO A 230 6.65 -16.66 6.14
CA PRO A 230 6.64 -15.20 6.04
C PRO A 230 7.63 -14.70 4.98
N VAL A 231 7.15 -13.85 4.07
CA VAL A 231 7.97 -13.25 3.00
C VAL A 231 8.12 -11.75 3.16
N ALA A 232 7.13 -11.08 3.75
CA ALA A 232 7.22 -9.65 4.03
C ALA A 232 6.41 -9.27 5.27
N ARG A 233 6.84 -8.19 5.93
CA ARG A 233 6.15 -7.59 7.06
C ARG A 233 6.28 -6.08 6.99
N PHE A 234 5.19 -5.36 7.24
CA PHE A 234 5.17 -3.90 7.29
C PHE A 234 4.13 -3.39 8.28
N THR A 235 4.27 -2.13 8.69
CA THR A 235 3.37 -1.49 9.65
C THR A 235 2.69 -0.28 9.05
N LYS A 236 1.49 0.03 9.56
CA LYS A 236 0.74 1.26 9.25
C LYS A 236 0.16 1.84 10.52
N GLY A 237 0.02 3.18 10.53
CA GLY A 237 -0.62 3.86 11.65
C GLY A 237 -2.06 3.39 11.86
N ASP A 238 -2.49 3.37 13.10
CA ASP A 238 -3.86 3.03 13.49
C ASP A 238 -4.82 4.16 13.09
N SER A 239 -5.61 3.92 12.06
CA SER A 239 -6.58 4.88 11.51
C SER A 239 -7.86 4.17 11.12
N LYS A 240 -9.00 4.73 11.52
CA LYS A 240 -10.34 4.22 11.18
C LYS A 240 -10.69 4.50 9.73
N GLY A 241 -11.51 3.64 9.15
CA GLY A 241 -12.09 3.76 7.81
C GLY A 241 -11.29 3.01 6.75
N ILE A 242 -11.56 3.36 5.49
CA ILE A 242 -10.90 2.72 4.34
C ILE A 242 -9.47 3.24 4.22
N GLN A 243 -8.54 2.30 4.17
CA GLN A 243 -7.11 2.52 4.06
C GLN A 243 -6.57 1.85 2.79
N ARG A 244 -5.45 2.33 2.28
CA ARG A 244 -4.78 1.79 1.10
C ARG A 244 -3.27 1.73 1.31
N HIS A 245 -2.65 0.62 0.92
CA HIS A 245 -1.20 0.49 0.89
C HIS A 245 -0.75 -0.36 -0.30
N THR A 246 0.33 0.05 -0.96
CA THR A 246 0.95 -0.74 -2.02
C THR A 246 2.26 -1.30 -1.51
N TRP A 247 2.34 -2.64 -1.43
CA TRP A 247 3.57 -3.37 -1.20
C TRP A 247 4.26 -3.60 -2.55
N ASP A 248 5.55 -3.30 -2.62
CA ASP A 248 6.31 -3.35 -3.87
C ASP A 248 6.65 -4.77 -4.36
N GLY A 249 6.21 -5.79 -3.64
CA GLY A 249 6.46 -7.20 -3.97
C GLY A 249 7.87 -7.67 -3.59
N ARG A 250 8.61 -6.92 -2.78
CA ARG A 250 9.92 -7.35 -2.31
C ARG A 250 9.83 -8.14 -1.02
N MET A 251 10.71 -9.11 -0.90
CA MET A 251 10.89 -9.83 0.36
C MET A 251 11.44 -8.89 1.43
N SER A 252 10.98 -9.04 2.66
CA SER A 252 11.56 -8.31 3.78
C SER A 252 13.04 -8.69 3.94
N SER A 253 13.85 -7.72 4.31
CA SER A 253 15.25 -7.98 4.64
C SER A 253 15.32 -8.99 5.79
N THR A 254 16.14 -9.99 5.64
CA THR A 254 16.48 -10.94 6.72
C THR A 254 17.58 -10.41 7.64
N SER A 255 18.06 -9.18 7.40
CA SER A 255 18.96 -8.53 8.35
C SER A 255 18.20 -8.28 9.66
N THR A 256 18.88 -8.51 10.78
CA THR A 256 18.36 -8.16 12.09
C THR A 256 17.95 -6.70 12.08
N SER A 257 16.70 -6.43 12.53
CA SER A 257 16.22 -5.06 12.70
C SER A 257 17.21 -4.28 13.58
N SER A 258 17.43 -3.03 13.23
CA SER A 258 18.21 -2.11 14.07
C SER A 258 17.65 -2.11 15.48
N THR A 259 18.51 -2.21 16.49
CA THR A 259 18.15 -2.03 17.92
C THR A 259 17.61 -0.62 18.21
N LYS A 260 17.63 0.29 17.23
CA LYS A 260 17.12 1.68 17.33
C LYS A 260 15.61 1.81 17.17
N GLY A 261 14.86 0.71 17.07
CA GLY A 261 13.39 0.73 17.06
C GLY A 261 12.76 1.41 15.85
N GLU A 262 13.50 1.59 14.75
CA GLU A 262 12.94 2.11 13.52
C GLU A 262 11.96 1.09 12.91
N PRO A 263 10.80 1.55 12.40
CA PRO A 263 9.86 0.68 11.73
C PRO A 263 10.55 -0.12 10.61
N ILE A 264 10.11 -1.36 10.40
CA ILE A 264 10.52 -2.15 9.24
C ILE A 264 9.99 -1.41 8.01
N THR A 265 10.83 -0.59 7.40
CA THR A 265 10.55 0.11 6.17
C THR A 265 10.86 -0.81 4.98
N GLU A 266 10.31 -0.47 3.82
CA GLU A 266 10.52 -1.17 2.56
C GLU A 266 12.00 -1.53 2.39
N ALA A 267 12.31 -2.82 2.28
CA ALA A 267 13.68 -3.31 2.23
C ALA A 267 14.28 -3.05 0.84
N TYR A 268 15.01 -1.97 0.69
CA TYR A 268 15.79 -1.72 -0.51
C TYR A 268 16.84 -2.83 -0.70
N GLY A 269 16.89 -3.41 -1.91
CA GLY A 269 17.92 -4.36 -2.30
C GLY A 269 17.62 -5.84 -2.05
N THR A 270 16.38 -6.18 -1.68
CA THR A 270 15.93 -7.57 -1.64
C THR A 270 15.27 -7.98 -2.94
N SER A 271 15.22 -9.29 -3.20
CA SER A 271 14.59 -9.86 -4.39
C SER A 271 13.07 -9.69 -4.36
N PHE A 272 12.46 -9.67 -5.53
CA PHE A 272 11.02 -9.75 -5.67
C PHE A 272 10.53 -11.16 -5.31
N VAL A 273 9.32 -11.24 -4.76
CA VAL A 273 8.65 -12.53 -4.60
C VAL A 273 8.30 -13.14 -5.95
N MET A 274 8.17 -14.45 -5.97
CA MET A 274 7.85 -15.21 -7.18
C MET A 274 6.38 -15.04 -7.59
N PRO A 275 6.03 -15.26 -8.88
CA PRO A 275 4.64 -15.37 -9.27
C PRO A 275 3.95 -16.48 -8.48
N GLY A 276 2.75 -16.23 -8.00
CA GLY A 276 2.01 -17.23 -7.22
C GLY A 276 0.93 -16.65 -6.34
N THR A 277 0.39 -17.51 -5.49
CA THR A 277 -0.62 -17.16 -4.49
C THR A 277 0.05 -16.90 -3.16
N TYR A 278 -0.34 -15.81 -2.53
CA TYR A 278 0.13 -15.32 -1.24
C TYR A 278 -1.04 -15.00 -0.34
N TYR A 279 -0.74 -14.83 0.93
CA TYR A 279 -1.73 -14.45 1.94
C TYR A 279 -1.22 -13.29 2.75
N ILE A 280 -2.12 -12.39 3.14
CA ILE A 280 -1.81 -11.30 4.05
C ILE A 280 -2.70 -11.41 5.29
N SER A 281 -2.11 -11.24 6.46
CA SER A 281 -2.82 -11.08 7.72
C SER A 281 -2.75 -9.64 8.19
N MET A 282 -3.75 -9.22 8.95
CA MET A 282 -3.80 -7.90 9.60
C MET A 282 -3.93 -8.10 11.09
N GLN A 283 -3.00 -7.55 11.83
CA GLN A 283 -2.95 -7.55 13.28
C GLN A 283 -2.89 -6.11 13.78
N ARG A 284 -3.32 -5.87 15.00
CA ARG A 284 -3.25 -4.58 15.65
C ARG A 284 -2.41 -4.68 16.92
N SER A 285 -1.44 -3.80 17.07
CA SER A 285 -0.68 -3.64 18.29
C SER A 285 -1.23 -2.47 19.11
N THR A 286 -1.50 -2.73 20.38
CA THR A 286 -1.93 -1.71 21.35
C THR A 286 -1.19 -1.96 22.65
N ASN A 287 -0.32 -1.04 23.07
CA ASN A 287 0.50 -1.16 24.29
C ASN A 287 1.19 -2.51 24.44
N GLY A 288 1.84 -2.99 23.37
CA GLY A 288 2.55 -4.27 23.37
C GLY A 288 1.67 -5.52 23.26
N SER A 289 0.34 -5.38 23.26
CA SER A 289 -0.58 -6.48 23.00
C SER A 289 -0.90 -6.55 21.52
N LEU A 290 -0.81 -7.74 20.93
CA LEU A 290 -1.08 -7.99 19.51
C LEU A 290 -2.38 -8.76 19.35
N GLU A 291 -3.32 -8.20 18.60
CA GLU A 291 -4.62 -8.77 18.28
C GLU A 291 -4.71 -9.06 16.79
N THR A 292 -5.12 -10.26 16.41
CA THR A 292 -5.36 -10.61 14.99
C THR A 292 -6.76 -10.17 14.59
N LEU A 293 -6.83 -9.26 13.61
CA LEU A 293 -8.09 -8.72 13.09
C LEU A 293 -8.56 -9.48 11.86
N VAL A 294 -7.65 -9.82 10.94
CA VAL A 294 -7.89 -10.67 9.78
C VAL A 294 -6.74 -11.67 9.70
N ASP A 295 -7.06 -12.94 9.86
CA ASP A 295 -6.04 -14.00 9.89
C ASP A 295 -5.44 -14.27 8.51
N LYS A 296 -6.27 -14.29 7.47
CA LYS A 296 -5.84 -14.71 6.14
C LYS A 296 -6.69 -14.08 5.04
N HIS A 297 -6.04 -13.31 4.16
CA HIS A 297 -6.64 -12.79 2.95
C HIS A 297 -5.76 -13.19 1.75
N GLU A 298 -6.36 -13.89 0.77
CA GLU A 298 -5.66 -14.40 -0.40
C GLU A 298 -5.47 -13.33 -1.46
N PHE A 299 -4.30 -13.32 -2.09
CA PHE A 299 -4.02 -12.50 -3.27
C PHE A 299 -3.02 -13.19 -4.19
N LYS A 300 -2.93 -12.70 -5.42
CA LYS A 300 -2.02 -13.24 -6.44
C LYS A 300 -0.97 -12.21 -6.83
N VAL A 301 0.20 -12.71 -7.16
CA VAL A 301 1.30 -11.92 -7.72
C VAL A 301 1.63 -12.46 -9.09
N ASN A 302 1.64 -11.59 -10.08
CA ASN A 302 2.02 -11.88 -11.45
C ASN A 302 3.24 -11.04 -11.84
N HIS A 303 4.00 -11.54 -12.80
CA HIS A 303 5.12 -10.79 -13.37
C HIS A 303 4.89 -10.58 -14.87
N LEU A 304 5.34 -9.43 -15.38
CA LEU A 304 5.32 -9.16 -16.82
C LEU A 304 6.44 -9.88 -17.58
N TYR A 305 7.43 -10.42 -16.86
CA TYR A 305 8.55 -11.09 -17.50
C TYR A 305 8.17 -12.50 -17.95
N ASN A 306 8.71 -12.90 -19.09
CA ASN A 306 8.78 -14.32 -19.42
C ASN A 306 9.87 -14.97 -18.58
N TYR A 307 9.48 -15.94 -17.76
CA TYR A 307 10.38 -16.70 -16.87
C TYR A 307 10.97 -17.95 -17.55
N GLU A 308 10.73 -18.16 -18.83
CA GLU A 308 11.37 -19.23 -19.57
C GLU A 308 12.91 -19.07 -19.50
N GLY A 309 13.56 -20.03 -18.88
CA GLY A 309 15.03 -20.04 -18.72
C GLY A 309 15.56 -19.44 -17.42
N ILE A 310 14.69 -18.92 -16.51
CA ILE A 310 15.13 -18.49 -15.18
C ILE A 310 15.12 -19.67 -14.22
N ASP A 311 16.27 -19.97 -13.63
CA ASP A 311 16.39 -20.98 -12.57
C ASP A 311 15.89 -20.44 -11.23
N MET A 312 14.61 -20.70 -10.96
CA MET A 312 13.94 -20.26 -9.74
C MET A 312 14.54 -20.90 -8.47
N ALA A 313 15.10 -22.10 -8.57
CA ALA A 313 15.76 -22.75 -7.44
C ALA A 313 17.11 -22.05 -7.14
N PHE A 314 17.82 -21.67 -8.17
CA PHE A 314 19.03 -20.86 -8.04
C PHE A 314 18.74 -19.53 -7.36
N ASN A 315 17.73 -18.77 -7.82
CA ASN A 315 17.36 -17.49 -7.23
C ASN A 315 16.99 -17.60 -5.75
N ARG A 316 16.20 -18.60 -5.37
CA ARG A 316 15.89 -18.87 -3.95
C ARG A 316 17.14 -19.19 -3.12
N SER A 317 18.09 -19.92 -3.68
CA SER A 317 19.34 -20.25 -2.98
C SER A 317 20.23 -19.01 -2.81
N VAL A 318 20.25 -18.11 -3.79
CA VAL A 318 20.95 -16.82 -3.71
C VAL A 318 20.33 -15.92 -2.67
N ASP A 319 18.99 -15.83 -2.62
CA ASP A 319 18.27 -15.05 -1.60
C ASP A 319 18.54 -15.59 -0.19
N ALA A 320 18.48 -16.90 0.00
CA ALA A 320 18.81 -17.55 1.28
C ALA A 320 20.27 -17.30 1.69
N LEU A 321 21.20 -17.33 0.74
CA LEU A 321 22.61 -17.03 0.99
C LEU A 321 22.81 -15.56 1.35
N SER A 322 22.17 -14.66 0.63
CA SER A 322 22.18 -13.21 0.89
C SER A 322 21.64 -12.90 2.28
N GLY A 323 20.54 -13.53 2.66
CA GLY A 323 19.96 -13.40 4.00
C GLY A 323 20.91 -13.87 5.11
N ARG A 324 21.57 -15.02 4.94
CA ARG A 324 22.58 -15.49 5.88
C ARG A 324 23.77 -14.54 5.97
N MET A 325 24.21 -14.00 4.83
CA MET A 325 25.31 -13.04 4.78
C MET A 325 24.96 -11.76 5.53
N ASN A 326 23.76 -11.21 5.29
CA ASN A 326 23.28 -10.00 5.97
C ASN A 326 23.23 -10.20 7.49
N LYS A 327 22.77 -11.37 7.96
CA LYS A 327 22.75 -11.71 9.39
C LYS A 327 24.17 -11.74 9.98
N VAL A 328 25.11 -12.41 9.33
CA VAL A 328 26.51 -12.47 9.78
C VAL A 328 27.13 -11.08 9.81
N MET A 329 26.82 -10.23 8.81
CA MET A 329 27.33 -8.86 8.78
C MET A 329 26.79 -8.01 9.92
N ALA A 330 25.51 -8.13 10.24
CA ALA A 330 24.89 -7.42 11.36
C ALA A 330 25.51 -7.85 12.71
N GLU A 331 25.65 -9.16 12.95
CA GLU A 331 26.30 -9.70 14.15
C GLU A 331 27.76 -9.24 14.26
N PHE A 332 28.49 -9.20 13.14
CA PHE A 332 29.87 -8.71 13.11
C PHE A 332 29.96 -7.23 13.47
N ASP A 333 29.06 -6.41 12.96
CA ASP A 333 29.06 -4.97 13.26
C ASP A 333 28.67 -4.68 14.71
N GLU A 334 27.70 -5.42 15.26
CA GLU A 334 27.31 -5.35 16.67
C GLU A 334 28.49 -5.73 17.60
N LEU A 335 29.14 -6.86 17.33
CA LEU A 335 30.32 -7.28 18.11
C LEU A 335 31.48 -6.26 18.06
N ASN A 336 31.69 -5.59 16.92
CA ASN A 336 32.70 -4.52 16.84
C ASN A 336 32.32 -3.30 17.69
N GLU A 337 31.03 -2.91 17.70
CA GLU A 337 30.54 -1.81 18.54
C GLU A 337 30.67 -2.16 20.04
N GLU A 338 30.20 -3.34 20.46
CA GLU A 338 30.31 -3.82 21.84
C GLU A 338 31.76 -3.88 22.31
N LEU A 339 32.66 -4.44 21.49
CA LEU A 339 34.10 -4.49 21.81
C LEU A 339 34.67 -3.08 21.90
N GLY A 340 34.27 -2.16 21.04
CA GLY A 340 34.65 -0.75 21.10
C GLY A 340 34.25 -0.11 22.43
N ASN A 341 33.01 -0.33 22.87
CA ASN A 341 32.48 0.16 24.13
C ASN A 341 33.20 -0.47 25.35
N LEU A 342 33.40 -1.79 25.32
CA LEU A 342 34.15 -2.50 26.36
C LEU A 342 35.59 -1.96 26.51
N ARG A 343 36.30 -1.77 25.40
CA ARG A 343 37.67 -1.23 25.43
C ARG A 343 37.73 0.20 25.94
N ALA A 344 36.72 1.02 25.59
CA ALA A 344 36.60 2.37 26.14
C ALA A 344 36.33 2.33 27.67
N GLY A 345 35.44 1.45 28.09
CA GLY A 345 35.12 1.25 29.52
C GLY A 345 36.34 0.80 30.31
N LEU A 346 37.09 -0.21 29.83
CA LEU A 346 38.31 -0.70 30.49
C LEU A 346 39.37 0.36 30.62
N ARG A 347 39.53 1.26 29.64
CA ARG A 347 40.54 2.35 29.71
C ARG A 347 40.18 3.42 30.73
N ASN A 348 38.90 3.61 30.99
CA ASN A 348 38.39 4.69 31.83
C ASN A 348 37.99 4.22 33.23
N THR A 349 38.06 2.90 33.50
CA THR A 349 37.71 2.34 34.83
C THR A 349 38.97 2.22 35.71
N PRO A 350 39.01 2.96 36.81
CA PRO A 350 40.08 2.79 37.80
C PRO A 350 40.12 1.34 38.32
N GLY A 351 41.26 0.70 38.30
CA GLY A 351 41.44 -0.67 38.77
C GLY A 351 41.17 -1.76 37.72
N ALA A 352 40.84 -1.42 36.48
CA ALA A 352 40.77 -2.40 35.41
C ALA A 352 42.16 -3.08 35.20
N SER A 353 42.15 -4.40 34.99
CA SER A 353 43.41 -5.14 34.90
C SER A 353 44.06 -4.91 33.53
N THR A 354 45.40 -4.97 33.51
CA THR A 354 46.16 -4.96 32.23
C THR A 354 45.94 -6.21 31.43
N GLU A 355 45.58 -7.33 32.06
CA GLU A 355 45.21 -8.59 31.41
C GLU A 355 43.91 -8.47 30.63
N ASP A 356 42.88 -7.80 31.19
CA ASP A 356 41.61 -7.56 30.51
C ASP A 356 41.80 -6.67 29.26
N LEU A 357 42.69 -5.65 29.36
CA LEU A 357 43.04 -4.82 28.20
C LEU A 357 43.76 -5.63 27.10
N GLY A 358 44.66 -6.56 27.52
CA GLY A 358 45.36 -7.48 26.61
C GLY A 358 44.37 -8.43 25.89
N THR A 359 43.44 -8.99 26.66
CA THR A 359 42.39 -9.88 26.13
C THR A 359 41.48 -9.15 25.13
N ALA A 360 41.00 -7.97 25.50
CA ALA A 360 40.17 -7.15 24.60
C ALA A 360 40.92 -6.76 23.31
N ARG A 361 42.25 -6.53 23.41
CA ARG A 361 43.07 -6.29 22.20
C ARG A 361 43.20 -7.54 21.33
N SER A 362 43.35 -8.71 21.91
CA SER A 362 43.41 -9.99 21.17
C SER A 362 42.12 -10.24 20.40
N ILE A 363 40.97 -10.02 21.04
CA ILE A 363 39.65 -10.14 20.38
C ILE A 363 39.51 -9.12 19.23
N ASP A 364 39.96 -7.87 19.42
CA ASP A 364 39.94 -6.84 18.36
C ASP A 364 40.76 -7.28 17.12
N VAL A 365 41.89 -7.93 17.32
CA VAL A 365 42.69 -8.45 16.21
C VAL A 365 41.99 -9.61 15.50
N GLN A 366 41.36 -10.52 16.24
CA GLN A 366 40.60 -11.62 15.67
C GLN A 366 39.39 -11.14 14.87
N LEU A 367 38.62 -10.18 15.41
CA LEU A 367 37.51 -9.56 14.68
C LEU A 367 37.97 -8.87 13.40
N LYS A 368 39.12 -8.18 13.42
CA LYS A 368 39.67 -7.58 12.22
C LYS A 368 40.07 -8.62 11.16
N GLN A 369 40.57 -9.79 11.58
CA GLN A 369 40.84 -10.90 10.65
C GLN A 369 39.55 -11.44 10.03
N VAL A 370 38.48 -11.60 10.83
CA VAL A 370 37.17 -11.97 10.31
C VAL A 370 36.63 -10.88 9.36
N GLY A 371 36.81 -9.60 9.71
CA GLY A 371 36.44 -8.48 8.86
C GLY A 371 37.11 -8.48 7.49
N VAL A 372 38.36 -8.92 7.40
CA VAL A 372 39.08 -9.09 6.11
C VAL A 372 38.37 -10.13 5.23
N LEU A 373 37.93 -11.23 5.81
CA LEU A 373 37.20 -12.27 5.06
C LEU A 373 35.82 -11.81 4.62
N LEU A 374 35.09 -11.12 5.50
CA LEU A 374 33.73 -10.68 5.26
C LEU A 374 33.64 -9.47 4.32
N LYS A 375 34.37 -8.40 4.62
CA LYS A 375 34.31 -7.08 3.96
C LYS A 375 35.46 -6.83 2.97
N GLY A 376 36.51 -7.64 3.01
CA GLY A 376 37.74 -7.46 2.22
C GLY A 376 38.85 -6.76 2.98
N ASP A 377 40.05 -6.78 2.41
CA ASP A 377 41.25 -6.24 3.01
C ASP A 377 41.43 -4.75 2.71
N ALA A 378 40.96 -3.90 3.60
CA ALA A 378 41.09 -2.46 3.50
C ALA A 378 42.57 -1.99 3.44
N THR A 379 43.51 -2.80 3.98
CA THR A 379 44.94 -2.47 3.95
C THR A 379 45.50 -2.63 2.56
N ARG A 380 45.05 -3.66 1.84
CA ARG A 380 45.42 -3.88 0.43
C ARG A 380 44.80 -2.83 -0.47
N SER A 381 43.48 -2.60 -0.31
CA SER A 381 42.73 -1.60 -1.10
C SER A 381 43.33 -0.20 -1.01
N LYS A 382 43.74 0.24 0.19
CA LYS A 382 44.41 1.54 0.39
C LYS A 382 45.77 1.66 -0.30
N ARG A 383 46.38 0.55 -0.70
CA ARG A 383 47.68 0.47 -1.37
C ARG A 383 47.55 0.02 -2.82
N GLU A 384 46.32 0.01 -3.36
CA GLU A 384 46.02 -0.37 -4.76
C GLU A 384 46.45 -1.81 -5.12
N TYR A 385 46.56 -2.70 -4.13
CA TYR A 385 46.79 -4.13 -4.40
C TYR A 385 45.47 -4.82 -4.74
N GLU A 386 45.51 -5.65 -5.77
CA GLU A 386 44.40 -6.54 -6.07
C GLU A 386 44.10 -7.49 -4.90
N SER A 387 42.86 -7.67 -4.61
CA SER A 387 42.36 -8.59 -3.59
C SER A 387 41.33 -9.53 -4.17
N ALA A 388 41.27 -10.75 -3.69
CA ALA A 388 40.16 -11.63 -3.97
C ALA A 388 38.83 -10.96 -3.48
N PRO A 389 37.70 -11.23 -4.15
CA PRO A 389 36.43 -10.74 -3.69
C PRO A 389 36.17 -11.15 -2.24
N SER A 390 35.68 -10.23 -1.42
CA SER A 390 35.20 -10.55 -0.08
C SER A 390 33.97 -11.44 -0.15
N ALA A 391 33.64 -12.12 0.96
CA ALA A 391 32.41 -12.92 1.01
C ALA A 391 31.17 -12.09 0.65
N GLN A 392 31.09 -10.85 1.14
CA GLN A 392 30.00 -9.92 0.81
C GLN A 392 29.96 -9.60 -0.69
N ASN A 393 31.10 -9.30 -1.31
CA ASN A 393 31.17 -9.01 -2.74
C ASN A 393 30.84 -10.23 -3.60
N ALA A 394 31.29 -11.43 -3.20
CA ALA A 394 30.97 -12.66 -3.91
C ALA A 394 29.48 -12.96 -3.90
N VAL A 395 28.81 -12.81 -2.76
CA VAL A 395 27.35 -12.95 -2.65
C VAL A 395 26.65 -11.87 -3.46
N GLY A 396 27.11 -10.62 -3.42
CA GLY A 396 26.58 -9.53 -4.22
C GLY A 396 26.66 -9.77 -5.73
N LEU A 397 27.76 -10.35 -6.22
CA LEU A 397 27.91 -10.72 -7.64
C LEU A 397 26.92 -11.82 -8.04
N LEU A 398 26.69 -12.83 -7.19
CA LEU A 398 25.67 -13.86 -7.44
C LEU A 398 24.27 -13.26 -7.49
N ALA A 399 23.93 -12.35 -6.57
CA ALA A 399 22.65 -11.68 -6.52
C ALA A 399 22.43 -10.72 -7.72
N TRP A 400 23.49 -10.23 -8.34
CA TRP A 400 23.39 -9.38 -9.53
C TRP A 400 23.17 -10.18 -10.81
N GLY A 401 23.60 -11.44 -10.83
CA GLY A 401 23.45 -12.37 -11.96
C GLY A 401 22.20 -13.26 -11.87
N ALA A 402 21.50 -13.25 -10.73
CA ALA A 402 20.26 -13.95 -10.49
C ALA A 402 19.07 -13.02 -10.77
#